data_5de5d44944c61d70013f75da83081241
#
_entry.id   5de5d44944c61d70013f75da83081241
#
_cell.length_a   1.000
_cell.length_b   1.000
_cell.length_c   1.000
_cell.angle_alpha   90.00
_cell.angle_beta   90.00
_cell.angle_gamma   90.00
#
_symmetry.space_group_name_H-M   'P 1'
#
loop_
_entity.id
_entity.type
_entity.pdbx_description
1 polymer ?
#
loop_
_entity_poly.entity_id
_entity_poly.type
_entity_poly.pdbx_seq_one_letter_code
_entity_poly.pdbx_strand_id
1 'polypeptide(L)' 'MKKFEELKAMIAVIEQDADKFYNKANSAAGTRLRKGMQDLKNIAQAIRAEVQDLKNKESK' A
#
# COMPACT_ATOMS: atom_id res chain seq x y z
N MET A 1 0.09 5.12 14.03
CA MET A 1 1.36 4.82 13.34
C MET A 1 1.37 5.50 11.98
N LYS A 2 2.35 6.32 11.76
CA LYS A 2 2.37 7.18 10.56
C LYS A 2 2.40 6.41 9.25
N LYS A 3 3.23 5.35 9.20
CA LYS A 3 3.31 4.53 7.99
C LYS A 3 2.00 3.82 7.69
N PHE A 4 1.28 3.44 8.72
CA PHE A 4 -0.01 2.78 8.52
C PHE A 4 -1.04 3.76 7.94
N GLU A 5 -1.01 5.01 8.38
CA GLU A 5 -1.89 6.02 7.81
C GLU A 5 -1.55 6.28 6.34
N GLU A 6 -0.27 6.27 5.99
CA GLU A 6 0.15 6.37 4.60
C GLU A 6 -0.37 5.20 3.77
N LEU A 7 -0.31 3.99 4.32
CA LEU A 7 -0.83 2.81 3.66
C LEU A 7 -2.31 2.96 3.35
N LYS A 8 -3.08 3.42 4.32
CA LYS A 8 -4.52 3.61 4.14
C LYS A 8 -4.81 4.63 3.04
N ALA A 9 -4.05 5.73 3.01
CA ALA A 9 -4.22 6.76 1.99
C ALA A 9 -3.88 6.21 0.60
N MET A 10 -2.82 5.41 0.51
CA MET A 10 -2.44 4.79 -0.75
C MET A 10 -3.51 3.84 -1.26
N ILE A 11 -4.11 3.07 -0.36
CA ILE A 11 -5.19 2.16 -0.74
C ILE A 11 -6.38 2.94 -1.30
N ALA A 12 -6.73 4.07 -0.68
CA ALA A 12 -7.85 4.87 -1.16
C ALA A 12 -7.61 5.37 -2.59
N VAL A 13 -6.39 5.78 -2.91
CA VAL A 13 -6.04 6.22 -4.26
C VAL A 13 -6.08 5.05 -5.24
N ILE A 14 -5.47 3.94 -4.86
CA ILE A 14 -5.40 2.75 -5.71
C ILE A 14 -6.79 2.18 -6.00
N GLU A 15 -7.69 2.28 -5.03
CA GLU A 15 -9.06 1.81 -5.18
C GLU A 15 -9.76 2.49 -6.35
N GLN A 16 -9.52 3.78 -6.56
CA GLN A 16 -10.09 4.50 -7.68
C GLN A 16 -9.57 3.97 -9.01
N ASP A 17 -8.29 3.69 -9.09
CA ASP A 17 -7.69 3.13 -10.30
C ASP A 17 -8.18 1.70 -10.57
N ALA A 18 -8.35 0.93 -9.51
CA ALA A 18 -8.87 -0.43 -9.63
C ALA A 18 -10.29 -0.39 -10.21
N ASP A 19 -11.12 0.52 -9.72
CA ASP A 19 -12.48 0.67 -10.23
C ASP A 19 -12.48 1.01 -11.72
N LYS A 20 -11.65 1.95 -12.12
CA LYS A 20 -11.56 2.35 -13.52
C LYS A 20 -11.06 1.23 -14.40
N PHE A 21 -10.10 0.45 -13.91
CA PHE A 21 -9.56 -0.65 -14.69
C PHE A 21 -10.57 -1.80 -14.84
N TYR A 22 -11.15 -2.24 -13.73
CA TYR A 22 -12.04 -3.41 -13.76
C TYR A 22 -13.42 -3.09 -14.31
N ASN A 23 -13.95 -1.92 -14.04
CA ASN A 23 -15.32 -1.59 -14.42
C ASN A 23 -15.43 -0.75 -15.69
N LYS A 24 -14.38 -0.04 -16.07
CA LYS A 24 -14.40 0.87 -17.22
C LYS A 24 -13.34 0.53 -18.26
N ALA A 25 -12.63 -0.57 -18.07
CA ALA A 25 -11.61 -1.05 -19.01
C ALA A 25 -10.57 0.03 -19.36
N ASN A 26 -10.21 0.86 -18.39
CA ASN A 26 -9.24 1.93 -18.59
C ASN A 26 -7.82 1.38 -18.41
N SER A 27 -7.08 1.21 -19.52
CA SER A 27 -5.76 0.60 -19.45
C SER A 27 -4.73 1.48 -18.73
N ALA A 28 -4.87 2.80 -18.79
CA ALA A 28 -3.98 3.69 -18.04
C ALA A 28 -4.16 3.48 -16.53
N ALA A 29 -5.41 3.27 -16.11
CA ALA A 29 -5.67 2.97 -14.71
C ALA A 29 -5.05 1.65 -14.29
N GLY A 30 -5.04 0.66 -15.20
CA GLY A 30 -4.38 -0.62 -14.93
C GLY A 30 -2.89 -0.46 -14.69
N THR A 31 -2.24 0.39 -15.48
CA THR A 31 -0.81 0.68 -15.28
C THR A 31 -0.56 1.33 -13.93
N ARG A 32 -1.40 2.31 -13.56
CA ARG A 32 -1.29 2.97 -12.26
C ARG A 32 -1.56 2.00 -11.11
N LEU A 33 -2.51 1.07 -11.30
CA LEU A 33 -2.81 0.05 -10.31
C LEU A 33 -1.60 -0.82 -10.03
N ARG A 34 -0.91 -1.27 -11.09
CA ARG A 34 0.29 -2.08 -10.92
C ARG A 34 1.38 -1.33 -10.18
N LYS A 35 1.58 -0.06 -10.52
CA LYS A 35 2.57 0.75 -9.84
C LYS A 35 2.18 0.94 -8.37
N GLY A 36 0.90 1.16 -8.11
CA GLY A 36 0.39 1.29 -6.74
C GLY A 36 0.64 0.04 -5.93
N MET A 37 0.50 -1.14 -6.54
CA MET A 37 0.79 -2.39 -5.84
C MET A 37 2.26 -2.49 -5.46
N GLN A 38 3.15 -2.02 -6.34
CA GLN A 38 4.58 -1.98 -6.02
C GLN A 38 4.86 -1.06 -4.84
N ASP A 39 4.20 0.10 -4.82
CA ASP A 39 4.35 1.05 -3.71
C ASP A 39 3.80 0.47 -2.41
N LEU A 40 2.67 -0.23 -2.49
CA LEU A 40 2.10 -0.91 -1.32
C LEU A 40 3.05 -1.98 -0.78
N LYS A 41 3.67 -2.72 -1.67
CA LYS A 41 4.65 -3.73 -1.26
C LYS A 41 5.78 -3.08 -0.47
N ASN A 42 6.28 -1.95 -0.96
CA ASN A 42 7.38 -1.26 -0.31
C ASN A 42 7.00 -0.75 1.08
N ILE A 43 5.84 -0.12 1.21
CA ILE A 43 5.42 0.39 2.51
C ILE A 43 5.05 -0.77 3.45
N ALA A 44 4.50 -1.85 2.92
CA ALA A 44 4.18 -3.02 3.73
C ALA A 44 5.45 -3.61 4.34
N GLN A 45 6.53 -3.69 3.56
CA GLN A 45 7.81 -4.18 4.08
C GLN A 45 8.37 -3.27 5.16
N ALA A 46 8.21 -1.96 4.97
CA ALA A 46 8.67 -1.00 5.99
C ALA A 46 7.88 -1.15 7.29
N ILE A 47 6.58 -1.37 7.18
CA ILE A 47 5.74 -1.58 8.36
C ILE A 47 6.14 -2.87 9.07
N ARG A 48 6.40 -3.94 8.33
CA ARG A 48 6.83 -5.20 8.92
C ARG A 48 8.13 -5.03 9.70
N ALA A 49 9.07 -4.29 9.14
CA ALA A 49 10.34 -4.02 9.83
C ALA A 49 10.11 -3.21 11.11
N GLU A 50 9.22 -2.24 11.05
CA GLU A 50 8.90 -1.40 12.22
C GLU A 50 8.24 -2.21 13.32
N VAL A 51 7.31 -3.10 12.94
CA VAL A 51 6.66 -3.99 13.90
C VAL A 51 7.67 -4.90 14.57
N GLN A 52 8.60 -5.46 13.80
CA GLN A 52 9.62 -6.34 14.33
C GLN A 52 10.52 -5.59 15.33
N ASP A 53 10.89 -4.36 14.98
CA ASP A 53 11.67 -3.50 15.86
C ASP A 53 10.99 -3.26 17.20
N LEU A 54 9.71 -2.89 17.14
CA LEU A 54 8.95 -2.61 18.35
C LEU A 54 8.77 -3.86 19.19
N LYS A 55 8.55 -5.01 18.57
CA LYS A 55 8.43 -6.27 19.29
C LYS A 55 9.74 -6.63 19.98
N ASN A 56 10.85 -6.41 19.30
CA ASN A 56 12.17 -6.70 19.89
C ASN A 56 12.42 -5.83 21.12
N LYS A 57 11.98 -4.60 21.08
CA LYS A 57 12.13 -3.71 22.25
C LYS A 57 11.29 -4.16 23.43
N GLU A 58 10.11 -4.72 23.15
CA GLU A 58 9.22 -5.19 24.20
C GLU A 58 9.64 -6.53 24.78
N SER A 59 10.39 -7.29 24.04
CA SER A 59 10.73 -8.67 24.39
C SER A 59 11.82 -8.82 25.45
N LYS A 60 12.18 -7.79 26.11
CA LYS A 60 13.25 -7.86 27.11
C LYS A 60 12.86 -8.53 28.40
#